data_1c458997e0246f3205647b02545f94fb
#
_entry.id   1c458997e0246f3205647b02545f94fb
#
_cell.length_a   1.000
_cell.length_b   1.000
_cell.length_c   1.000
_cell.angle_alpha   90.00
_cell.angle_beta   90.00
_cell.angle_gamma   90.00
#
_symmetry.space_group_name_H-M   'P 1'
#
loop_
_entity.id
_entity.type
_entity.pdbx_description
1 polymer ?
#
loop_
_entity_poly.entity_id
_entity_poly.type
_entity_poly.pdbx_seq_one_letter_code
_entity_poly.pdbx_strand_id
1 'polypeptide(L)'
;MKLEELISIISKKTGNYINQSMLAEGLGITRQTVSNRIKNDSQVTVSELKKIEDFFNITLFNESDNFDENIIHVDYYTDVFASCGNGSIVFSEEKIKLPISTLLINGFSKQKTYSIINATGNSMSPTIDNGDKLIVEHWIGEQIQDNKIYVFCFNNEFYVKRLSKNLDEIIIKSDNPEYRVRTVNGRTSQELKVIGKIVGAVKNLN
;
A
#
# COMPACT_ATOMS: atom_id res chain seq x y z
N MET A 1 12.04 9.58 -18.70
CA MET A 1 13.31 8.82 -18.51
C MET A 1 14.41 9.52 -19.31
N LYS A 2 15.58 9.64 -18.73
CA LYS A 2 16.77 10.24 -19.36
C LYS A 2 17.55 9.20 -20.18
N LEU A 3 18.35 9.66 -21.15
CA LEU A 3 19.15 8.75 -22.00
C LEU A 3 20.21 7.95 -21.23
N GLU A 4 20.77 8.52 -20.16
CA GLU A 4 21.74 7.81 -19.30
C GLU A 4 21.08 6.67 -18.51
N GLU A 5 19.88 6.90 -17.99
CA GLU A 5 19.07 5.88 -17.32
C GLU A 5 18.73 4.75 -18.32
N LEU A 6 18.36 5.11 -19.57
CA LEU A 6 18.06 4.14 -20.60
C LEU A 6 19.28 3.25 -20.93
N ILE A 7 20.49 3.81 -21.08
CA ILE A 7 21.72 3.05 -21.29
C ILE A 7 21.94 2.04 -20.15
N SER A 8 21.75 2.48 -18.90
CA SER A 8 21.91 1.61 -17.73
C SER A 8 20.91 0.44 -17.72
N ILE A 9 19.64 0.72 -18.06
CA ILE A 9 18.59 -0.30 -18.12
C ILE A 9 18.87 -1.31 -19.26
N ILE A 10 19.25 -0.85 -20.45
CA ILE A 10 19.56 -1.73 -21.59
C ILE A 10 20.76 -2.62 -21.24
N SER A 11 21.83 -2.04 -20.67
CA SER A 11 23.02 -2.78 -20.26
C SER A 11 22.68 -3.89 -19.26
N LYS A 12 21.81 -3.60 -18.29
CA LYS A 12 21.36 -4.57 -17.30
C LYS A 12 20.51 -5.69 -17.90
N LYS A 13 19.61 -5.36 -18.83
CA LYS A 13 18.71 -6.34 -19.48
C LYS A 13 19.41 -7.20 -20.50
N THR A 14 20.36 -6.65 -21.26
CA THR A 14 21.14 -7.42 -22.27
C THR A 14 22.34 -8.16 -21.69
N GLY A 15 22.78 -7.81 -20.47
CA GLY A 15 24.06 -8.28 -19.91
C GLY A 15 25.30 -7.71 -20.61
N ASN A 16 25.14 -6.77 -21.53
CA ASN A 16 26.22 -6.20 -22.34
C ASN A 16 26.45 -4.72 -22.00
N TYR A 17 27.69 -4.27 -22.18
CA TYR A 17 28.00 -2.85 -22.08
C TYR A 17 27.42 -2.09 -23.29
N ILE A 18 26.55 -1.15 -23.04
CA ILE A 18 25.93 -0.30 -24.07
C ILE A 18 26.60 1.06 -24.08
N ASN A 19 27.11 1.47 -25.24
CA ASN A 19 27.70 2.78 -25.42
C ASN A 19 26.80 3.73 -26.24
N GLN A 20 27.18 5.01 -26.29
CA GLN A 20 26.40 6.03 -27.00
C GLN A 20 26.26 5.77 -28.52
N SER A 21 27.21 5.06 -29.14
CA SER A 21 27.15 4.73 -30.56
C SER A 21 26.09 3.67 -30.84
N MET A 22 26.01 2.63 -29.99
CA MET A 22 24.98 1.59 -30.08
C MET A 22 23.59 2.16 -29.84
N LEU A 23 23.46 3.07 -28.86
CA LEU A 23 22.18 3.76 -28.62
C LEU A 23 21.78 4.64 -29.77
N ALA A 24 22.74 5.34 -30.39
CA ALA A 24 22.51 6.18 -31.58
C ALA A 24 21.99 5.35 -32.78
N GLU A 25 22.56 4.17 -32.99
CA GLU A 25 22.13 3.23 -34.01
C GLU A 25 20.69 2.75 -33.77
N GLY A 26 20.37 2.33 -32.55
CA GLY A 26 19.01 1.91 -32.18
C GLY A 26 17.97 3.02 -32.32
N LEU A 27 18.34 4.25 -32.05
CA LEU A 27 17.48 5.43 -32.23
C LEU A 27 17.38 5.94 -33.67
N GLY A 28 18.30 5.52 -34.56
CA GLY A 28 18.41 6.05 -35.95
C GLY A 28 18.90 7.50 -35.99
N ILE A 29 19.78 7.89 -35.06
CA ILE A 29 20.35 9.25 -34.94
C ILE A 29 21.89 9.19 -34.86
N THR A 30 22.56 10.34 -34.92
CA THR A 30 24.01 10.36 -34.77
C THR A 30 24.48 10.27 -33.33
N ARG A 31 25.68 9.72 -33.09
CA ARG A 31 26.33 9.70 -31.79
C ARG A 31 26.44 11.12 -31.19
N GLN A 32 26.72 12.11 -32.03
CA GLN A 32 26.80 13.52 -31.61
C GLN A 32 25.48 14.02 -31.04
N THR A 33 24.36 13.63 -31.68
CA THR A 33 23.00 13.95 -31.19
C THR A 33 22.72 13.31 -29.83
N VAL A 34 23.11 12.03 -29.66
CA VAL A 34 22.99 11.35 -28.33
C VAL A 34 23.79 12.09 -27.29
N SER A 35 25.07 12.42 -27.56
CA SER A 35 25.93 13.15 -26.63
C SER A 35 25.36 14.53 -26.25
N ASN A 36 24.82 15.27 -27.24
CA ASN A 36 24.18 16.57 -26.95
C ASN A 36 22.91 16.43 -26.12
N ARG A 37 22.10 15.42 -26.40
CA ARG A 37 20.87 15.16 -25.65
C ARG A 37 21.15 14.75 -24.18
N ILE A 38 22.21 14.00 -23.94
CA ILE A 38 22.68 13.65 -22.60
C ILE A 38 23.08 14.92 -21.84
N LYS A 39 23.91 15.78 -22.46
CA LYS A 39 24.34 17.05 -21.86
C LYS A 39 23.19 17.99 -21.54
N ASN A 40 22.14 17.99 -22.35
CA ASN A 40 20.97 18.85 -22.22
C ASN A 40 19.83 18.19 -21.40
N ASP A 41 20.09 17.04 -20.80
CA ASP A 41 19.13 16.32 -19.94
C ASP A 41 17.80 16.00 -20.64
N SER A 42 17.87 15.71 -21.96
CA SER A 42 16.69 15.50 -22.80
C SER A 42 15.97 14.20 -22.47
N GLN A 43 14.65 14.25 -22.44
CA GLN A 43 13.78 13.10 -22.22
C GLN A 43 13.71 12.20 -23.46
N VAL A 44 13.52 10.91 -23.24
CA VAL A 44 13.26 9.91 -24.28
C VAL A 44 11.74 9.83 -24.52
N THR A 45 11.35 9.83 -25.78
CA THR A 45 9.94 9.70 -26.18
C THR A 45 9.50 8.23 -26.23
N VAL A 46 8.18 7.99 -26.14
CA VAL A 46 7.61 6.64 -26.22
C VAL A 46 7.96 5.96 -27.58
N SER A 47 7.96 6.72 -28.67
CA SER A 47 8.34 6.18 -30.00
C SER A 47 9.81 5.78 -30.10
N GLU A 48 10.69 6.47 -29.39
CA GLU A 48 12.11 6.13 -29.29
C GLU A 48 12.34 4.88 -28.43
N LEU A 49 11.60 4.73 -27.34
CA LEU A 49 11.66 3.52 -26.51
C LEU A 49 11.30 2.28 -27.33
N LYS A 50 10.26 2.37 -28.16
CA LYS A 50 9.85 1.26 -29.02
C LYS A 50 10.91 0.87 -30.02
N LYS A 51 11.59 1.86 -30.64
CA LYS A 51 12.75 1.61 -31.57
C LYS A 51 13.89 0.89 -30.84
N ILE A 52 14.17 1.26 -29.59
CA ILE A 52 15.23 0.64 -28.78
C ILE A 52 14.85 -0.79 -28.40
N GLU A 53 13.59 -1.04 -28.03
CA GLU A 53 13.09 -2.40 -27.76
C GLU A 53 13.27 -3.31 -28.97
N ASP A 54 12.85 -2.84 -30.13
CA ASP A 54 12.98 -3.58 -31.40
C ASP A 54 14.45 -3.83 -31.79
N PHE A 55 15.32 -2.81 -31.67
CA PHE A 55 16.72 -2.90 -32.01
C PHE A 55 17.54 -3.85 -31.15
N PHE A 56 17.34 -3.80 -29.82
CA PHE A 56 18.07 -4.65 -28.89
C PHE A 56 17.34 -5.98 -28.60
N ASN A 57 16.18 -6.22 -29.21
CA ASN A 57 15.32 -7.37 -28.99
C ASN A 57 15.04 -7.58 -27.48
N ILE A 58 14.70 -6.52 -26.80
CA ILE A 58 14.38 -6.50 -25.37
C ILE A 58 13.04 -5.81 -25.15
N THR A 59 12.36 -6.17 -24.08
CA THR A 59 11.24 -5.39 -23.56
C THR A 59 11.77 -4.47 -22.47
N LEU A 60 11.82 -3.16 -22.74
CA LEU A 60 12.28 -2.16 -21.77
C LEU A 60 11.30 -2.05 -20.61
N PHE A 61 10.02 -2.05 -20.95
CA PHE A 61 8.91 -1.98 -20.01
C PHE A 61 7.94 -3.09 -20.38
N ASN A 62 7.81 -4.09 -19.56
CA ASN A 62 6.59 -4.89 -19.57
C ASN A 62 5.45 -3.96 -19.18
N GLU A 63 4.25 -4.14 -19.71
CA GLU A 63 3.08 -3.41 -19.22
C GLU A 63 2.91 -3.58 -17.70
N SER A 64 3.50 -4.64 -17.11
CA SER A 64 3.65 -4.87 -15.68
C SER A 64 4.72 -4.00 -14.98
N ASP A 65 5.81 -3.60 -15.64
CA ASP A 65 6.97 -2.96 -14.97
C ASP A 65 6.75 -1.48 -14.63
N ASN A 66 5.85 -0.77 -15.31
CA ASN A 66 5.59 0.66 -15.08
C ASN A 66 4.44 0.96 -14.11
N PHE A 67 3.66 -0.06 -13.73
CA PHE A 67 2.62 0.05 -12.72
C PHE A 67 3.01 -0.56 -11.37
N ASP A 68 4.09 -1.38 -11.32
CA ASP A 68 4.33 -2.30 -10.20
C ASP A 68 5.12 -1.74 -9.02
N GLU A 69 5.91 -0.67 -9.16
CA GLU A 69 6.63 -0.15 -7.98
C GLU A 69 5.71 0.42 -6.90
N ASN A 70 4.52 0.86 -7.30
CA ASN A 70 3.52 1.43 -6.41
C ASN A 70 2.26 0.57 -6.24
N ILE A 71 2.26 -0.67 -6.75
CA ILE A 71 1.14 -1.60 -6.59
C ILE A 71 1.58 -2.78 -5.75
N ILE A 72 0.79 -3.09 -4.74
CA ILE A 72 0.89 -4.31 -3.96
C ILE A 72 -0.41 -5.10 -4.04
N HIS A 73 -0.31 -6.41 -3.92
CA HIS A 73 -1.47 -7.29 -3.83
C HIS A 73 -1.75 -7.59 -2.36
N VAL A 74 -2.92 -7.22 -1.91
CA VAL A 74 -3.37 -7.43 -0.53
C VAL A 74 -4.57 -8.35 -0.47
N ASP A 75 -4.74 -9.05 0.65
CA ASP A 75 -5.92 -9.85 0.90
C ASP A 75 -7.10 -8.93 1.24
N TYR A 76 -8.18 -9.04 0.50
CA TYR A 76 -9.44 -8.38 0.78
C TYR A 76 -10.43 -9.42 1.35
N TYR A 77 -10.91 -9.14 2.54
CA TYR A 77 -11.90 -9.93 3.24
C TYR A 77 -13.27 -9.29 3.06
N THR A 78 -14.15 -9.94 2.30
CA THR A 78 -15.50 -9.42 2.01
C THR A 78 -16.39 -9.46 3.23
N ASP A 79 -16.21 -10.50 4.05
CA ASP A 79 -16.94 -10.70 5.30
C ASP A 79 -15.93 -10.90 6.44
N VAL A 80 -16.00 -10.04 7.43
CA VAL A 80 -15.20 -10.19 8.65
C VAL A 80 -16.03 -10.99 9.64
N PHE A 81 -16.11 -12.29 9.45
CA PHE A 81 -16.55 -13.21 10.51
C PHE A 81 -15.35 -13.49 11.41
N ALA A 82 -15.23 -12.76 12.46
CA ALA A 82 -14.13 -12.99 13.34
C ALA A 82 -14.58 -13.71 14.60
N SER A 83 -14.02 -14.86 14.76
CA SER A 83 -13.95 -15.53 16.06
C SER A 83 -12.62 -15.12 16.72
N CYS A 84 -12.69 -14.37 17.78
CA CYS A 84 -11.55 -14.07 18.64
C CYS A 84 -11.32 -15.16 19.71
N GLY A 85 -11.96 -16.32 19.53
CA GLY A 85 -11.77 -17.46 20.42
C GLY A 85 -10.35 -18.04 20.35
N ASN A 86 -9.83 -18.50 21.47
CA ASN A 86 -8.55 -19.23 21.56
C ASN A 86 -7.28 -18.53 21.04
N GLY A 87 -7.23 -17.20 21.07
CA GLY A 87 -5.99 -16.47 20.79
C GLY A 87 -5.63 -16.27 19.31
N SER A 88 -6.36 -16.83 18.38
CA SER A 88 -6.18 -16.61 16.94
C SER A 88 -7.31 -15.76 16.38
N ILE A 89 -6.93 -14.74 15.61
CA ILE A 89 -7.87 -13.95 14.83
C ILE A 89 -8.09 -14.72 13.53
N VAL A 90 -9.29 -15.22 13.31
CA VAL A 90 -9.65 -15.89 12.07
C VAL A 90 -10.44 -14.88 11.25
N PHE A 91 -9.80 -14.30 10.25
CA PHE A 91 -10.53 -13.68 9.13
C PHE A 91 -11.27 -14.78 8.36
N SER A 92 -12.31 -14.43 7.62
CA SER A 92 -13.00 -15.41 6.77
C SER A 92 -11.98 -16.14 5.88
N GLU A 93 -12.21 -17.42 5.61
CA GLU A 93 -11.38 -18.18 4.67
C GLU A 93 -11.53 -17.64 3.23
N GLU A 94 -12.64 -16.99 2.94
CA GLU A 94 -12.89 -16.35 1.64
C GLU A 94 -12.20 -15.00 1.57
N LYS A 95 -11.17 -14.94 0.74
CA LYS A 95 -10.42 -13.71 0.47
C LYS A 95 -10.09 -13.61 -1.01
N ILE A 96 -10.07 -12.39 -1.49
CA ILE A 96 -9.72 -12.04 -2.86
C ILE A 96 -8.41 -11.23 -2.84
N LYS A 97 -7.48 -11.51 -3.75
CA LYS A 97 -6.30 -10.67 -3.93
C LYS A 97 -6.68 -9.44 -4.74
N LEU A 98 -6.51 -8.25 -4.13
CA LEU A 98 -6.75 -6.98 -4.81
C LEU A 98 -5.43 -6.22 -5.00
N PRO A 99 -5.18 -5.68 -6.21
CA PRO A 99 -4.10 -4.73 -6.42
C PRO A 99 -4.49 -3.37 -5.81
N ILE A 100 -3.62 -2.80 -4.99
CA ILE A 100 -3.80 -1.43 -4.46
C ILE A 100 -2.53 -0.61 -4.65
N SER A 101 -2.70 0.69 -4.88
CA SER A 101 -1.56 1.61 -4.91
C SER A 101 -1.02 1.86 -3.50
N THR A 102 0.30 1.77 -3.34
CA THR A 102 0.98 2.10 -2.09
C THR A 102 0.79 3.57 -1.69
N LEU A 103 0.43 4.44 -2.63
CA LEU A 103 0.09 5.85 -2.39
C LEU A 103 -1.18 6.02 -1.54
N LEU A 104 -2.05 5.01 -1.50
CA LEU A 104 -3.25 5.00 -0.65
C LEU A 104 -2.94 4.62 0.81
N ILE A 105 -1.69 4.19 1.08
CA ILE A 105 -1.26 3.72 2.40
C ILE A 105 -0.42 4.79 3.07
N ASN A 106 -0.97 5.41 4.10
CA ASN A 106 -0.24 6.40 4.88
C ASN A 106 0.91 5.74 5.64
N GLY A 107 2.15 6.10 5.31
CA GLY A 107 3.35 5.51 5.91
C GLY A 107 3.66 4.09 5.40
N PHE A 108 3.44 3.83 4.10
CA PHE A 108 3.73 2.55 3.49
C PHE A 108 5.14 2.03 3.82
N SER A 109 5.25 0.74 4.12
CA SER A 109 6.52 0.03 4.32
C SER A 109 6.45 -1.36 3.70
N LYS A 110 7.46 -1.72 2.91
CA LYS A 110 7.60 -3.08 2.33
C LYS A 110 7.76 -4.19 3.38
N GLN A 111 8.09 -3.83 4.61
CA GLN A 111 8.29 -4.78 5.73
C GLN A 111 6.99 -5.07 6.50
N LYS A 112 5.91 -4.37 6.19
CA LYS A 112 4.61 -4.53 6.81
C LYS A 112 3.66 -5.34 5.93
N THR A 113 2.70 -5.99 6.55
CA THR A 113 1.64 -6.72 5.88
C THR A 113 0.36 -5.90 5.92
N TYR A 114 -0.38 -5.90 4.82
CA TYR A 114 -1.61 -5.13 4.67
C TYR A 114 -2.76 -6.02 4.22
N SER A 115 -3.97 -5.65 4.62
CA SER A 115 -5.21 -6.24 4.13
C SER A 115 -6.29 -5.19 3.97
N ILE A 116 -7.39 -5.55 3.34
CA ILE A 116 -8.57 -4.71 3.20
C ILE A 116 -9.75 -5.39 3.89
N ILE A 117 -10.55 -4.59 4.60
CA ILE A 117 -11.82 -5.00 5.20
C ILE A 117 -12.90 -3.98 4.88
N ASN A 118 -14.17 -4.35 5.00
CA ASN A 118 -15.29 -3.41 4.91
C ASN A 118 -15.59 -2.82 6.29
N ALA A 119 -15.88 -1.52 6.32
CA ALA A 119 -16.43 -0.87 7.49
C ALA A 119 -17.92 -1.17 7.62
N THR A 120 -18.37 -1.45 8.84
CA THR A 120 -19.78 -1.68 9.15
C THR A 120 -20.24 -0.76 10.27
N GLY A 121 -21.40 -0.14 10.08
CA GLY A 121 -21.99 0.79 11.03
C GLY A 121 -21.53 2.23 10.84
N ASN A 122 -21.97 3.12 11.73
CA ASN A 122 -21.78 4.58 11.64
C ASN A 122 -20.97 5.17 12.79
N SER A 123 -20.38 4.32 13.64
CA SER A 123 -19.70 4.79 14.87
C SER A 123 -18.45 5.64 14.61
N MET A 124 -17.89 5.57 13.40
CA MET A 124 -16.71 6.34 13.00
C MET A 124 -17.03 7.44 11.99
N SER A 125 -18.33 7.68 11.69
CA SER A 125 -18.75 8.81 10.86
C SER A 125 -18.39 10.15 11.51
N PRO A 126 -18.00 11.15 10.70
CA PRO A 126 -17.90 11.17 9.24
C PRO A 126 -16.55 10.68 8.70
N THR A 127 -15.63 10.26 9.55
CA THR A 127 -14.28 9.84 9.13
C THR A 127 -14.33 8.55 8.32
N ILE A 128 -15.09 7.57 8.81
CA ILE A 128 -15.32 6.29 8.15
C ILE A 128 -16.82 6.04 8.16
N ASP A 129 -17.38 5.79 6.98
CA ASP A 129 -18.79 5.51 6.81
C ASP A 129 -19.05 4.04 6.51
N ASN A 130 -20.30 3.63 6.66
CA ASN A 130 -20.70 2.25 6.38
C ASN A 130 -20.40 1.88 4.92
N GLY A 131 -19.74 0.72 4.71
CA GLY A 131 -19.36 0.23 3.38
C GLY A 131 -18.02 0.75 2.86
N ASP A 132 -17.35 1.68 3.54
CA ASP A 132 -15.98 2.09 3.19
C ASP A 132 -15.04 0.88 3.25
N LYS A 133 -14.06 0.84 2.33
CA LYS A 133 -12.98 -0.14 2.37
C LYS A 133 -11.80 0.41 3.13
N LEU A 134 -11.40 -0.29 4.19
CA LEU A 134 -10.34 0.11 5.10
C LEU A 134 -9.06 -0.66 4.81
N ILE A 135 -7.95 0.05 4.63
CA ILE A 135 -6.63 -0.56 4.50
C ILE A 135 -6.05 -0.71 5.90
N VAL A 136 -5.81 -1.95 6.29
CA VAL A 136 -5.32 -2.35 7.61
C VAL A 136 -3.85 -2.72 7.51
N GLU A 137 -2.98 -2.04 8.24
CA GLU A 137 -1.61 -2.47 8.53
C GLU A 137 -1.65 -3.45 9.70
N HIS A 138 -1.22 -4.70 9.47
CA HIS A 138 -1.30 -5.75 10.49
C HIS A 138 -0.43 -5.41 11.70
N TRP A 139 -0.99 -5.67 12.90
CA TRP A 139 -0.32 -5.46 14.18
C TRP A 139 0.74 -6.53 14.42
N ILE A 140 1.94 -6.12 14.80
CA ILE A 140 3.06 -7.01 15.15
C ILE A 140 3.57 -6.79 16.58
N GLY A 141 2.77 -6.14 17.44
CA GLY A 141 3.08 -5.92 18.85
C GLY A 141 3.68 -4.55 19.18
N GLU A 142 3.56 -3.58 18.29
CA GLU A 142 4.04 -2.21 18.53
C GLU A 142 3.24 -1.50 19.64
N GLN A 143 3.71 -0.35 20.05
CA GLN A 143 2.95 0.49 20.96
C GLN A 143 1.77 1.15 20.25
N ILE A 144 0.62 1.21 20.93
CA ILE A 144 -0.54 1.97 20.44
C ILE A 144 -0.15 3.44 20.33
N GLN A 145 -0.31 4.00 19.15
CA GLN A 145 -0.11 5.42 18.87
C GLN A 145 -1.39 6.18 19.20
N ASP A 146 -1.28 7.25 19.96
CA ASP A 146 -2.41 8.02 20.42
C ASP A 146 -3.28 8.55 19.29
N ASN A 147 -4.58 8.45 19.46
CA ASN A 147 -5.60 8.98 18.57
C ASN A 147 -5.57 8.41 17.14
N LYS A 148 -4.89 7.29 16.91
CA LYS A 148 -4.95 6.56 15.63
C LYS A 148 -6.10 5.57 15.62
N ILE A 149 -6.57 5.25 14.42
CA ILE A 149 -7.70 4.31 14.24
C ILE A 149 -7.14 2.89 14.13
N TYR A 150 -7.73 1.99 14.88
CA TYR A 150 -7.34 0.58 14.94
C TYR A 150 -8.54 -0.33 14.73
N VAL A 151 -8.27 -1.47 14.12
CA VAL A 151 -9.13 -2.65 14.19
C VAL A 151 -8.66 -3.47 15.37
N PHE A 152 -9.59 -3.84 16.26
CA PHE A 152 -9.29 -4.68 17.39
C PHE A 152 -10.49 -5.56 17.75
N CYS A 153 -10.22 -6.65 18.42
CA CYS A 153 -11.22 -7.51 19.03
C CYS A 153 -11.31 -7.22 20.52
N PHE A 154 -12.54 -7.14 21.02
CA PHE A 154 -12.84 -7.02 22.44
C PHE A 154 -14.13 -7.79 22.73
N ASN A 155 -14.11 -8.67 23.73
CA ASN A 155 -15.23 -9.57 24.05
C ASN A 155 -15.77 -10.37 22.85
N ASN A 156 -14.87 -10.89 22.00
CA ASN A 156 -15.19 -11.62 20.78
C ASN A 156 -15.94 -10.84 19.69
N GLU A 157 -15.97 -9.52 19.81
CA GLU A 157 -16.53 -8.62 18.80
C GLU A 157 -15.44 -7.75 18.18
N PHE A 158 -15.61 -7.39 16.89
CA PHE A 158 -14.69 -6.52 16.15
C PHE A 158 -15.12 -5.08 16.23
N TYR A 159 -14.14 -4.22 16.41
CA TYR A 159 -14.35 -2.79 16.49
C TYR A 159 -13.33 -2.06 15.64
N VAL A 160 -13.78 -0.97 15.02
CA VAL A 160 -12.92 0.05 14.42
C VAL A 160 -13.12 1.32 15.24
N LYS A 161 -12.10 1.74 15.99
CA LYS A 161 -12.16 2.93 16.87
C LYS A 161 -10.80 3.61 16.95
N ARG A 162 -10.79 4.86 17.43
CA ARG A 162 -9.55 5.48 17.88
C ARG A 162 -9.13 4.89 19.20
N LEU A 163 -7.86 4.51 19.27
CA LEU A 163 -7.24 4.10 20.52
C LEU A 163 -6.22 5.14 20.96
N SER A 164 -6.15 5.34 22.27
CA SER A 164 -5.07 6.05 22.95
C SER A 164 -4.67 5.28 24.19
N LYS A 165 -3.39 5.33 24.53
CA LYS A 165 -2.88 4.67 25.73
C LYS A 165 -2.47 5.71 26.77
N ASN A 166 -3.04 5.61 27.98
CA ASN A 166 -2.68 6.46 29.11
C ASN A 166 -2.32 5.56 30.29
N LEU A 167 -1.01 5.49 30.62
CA LEU A 167 -0.47 4.62 31.68
C LEU A 167 -1.00 3.17 31.53
N ASP A 168 -1.91 2.76 32.42
CA ASP A 168 -2.48 1.40 32.45
C ASP A 168 -3.87 1.30 31.80
N GLU A 169 -4.29 2.35 31.12
CA GLU A 169 -5.61 2.44 30.51
C GLU A 169 -5.52 2.54 28.98
N ILE A 170 -6.48 1.92 28.29
CA ILE A 170 -6.73 2.11 26.88
C ILE A 170 -8.04 2.88 26.74
N ILE A 171 -7.97 4.05 26.12
CA ILE A 171 -9.12 4.88 25.79
C ILE A 171 -9.60 4.50 24.41
N ILE A 172 -10.91 4.16 24.31
CA ILE A 172 -11.58 3.78 23.07
C ILE A 172 -12.57 4.88 22.71
N LYS A 173 -12.34 5.53 21.57
CA LYS A 173 -13.14 6.67 21.12
C LYS A 173 -13.71 6.42 19.72
N SER A 174 -15.00 6.68 19.58
CA SER A 174 -15.69 6.81 18.28
C SER A 174 -15.54 8.21 17.73
N ASP A 175 -15.50 8.37 16.40
CA ASP A 175 -15.52 9.69 15.78
C ASP A 175 -16.93 10.27 15.73
N ASN A 176 -17.95 9.42 15.68
CA ASN A 176 -19.35 9.83 15.83
C ASN A 176 -19.64 10.22 17.29
N PRO A 177 -20.02 11.48 17.56
CA PRO A 177 -20.26 11.99 18.92
C PRO A 177 -21.44 11.36 19.65
N GLU A 178 -22.32 10.65 18.96
CA GLU A 178 -23.41 9.91 19.58
C GLU A 178 -22.91 8.72 20.43
N TYR A 179 -21.68 8.28 20.19
CA TYR A 179 -21.05 7.16 20.89
C TYR A 179 -20.17 7.64 22.03
N ARG A 180 -20.40 7.11 23.22
CA ARG A 180 -19.62 7.49 24.41
C ARG A 180 -18.20 6.94 24.33
N VAL A 181 -17.25 7.72 24.85
CA VAL A 181 -15.88 7.25 25.09
C VAL A 181 -15.91 6.13 26.13
N ARG A 182 -15.14 5.08 25.92
CA ARG A 182 -14.94 3.97 26.86
C ARG A 182 -13.48 3.89 27.25
N THR A 183 -13.23 3.45 28.48
CA THR A 183 -11.87 3.19 28.97
C THR A 183 -11.82 1.75 29.46
N VAL A 184 -10.77 1.03 29.10
CA VAL A 184 -10.47 -0.31 29.59
C VAL A 184 -9.14 -0.30 30.31
N ASN A 185 -9.06 -0.95 31.47
CA ASN A 185 -7.89 -0.96 32.33
C ASN A 185 -7.63 -2.35 32.95
N GLY A 186 -6.45 -2.55 33.51
CA GLY A 186 -6.06 -3.74 34.22
C GLY A 186 -6.34 -5.05 33.46
N ARG A 187 -7.10 -5.97 34.07
CA ARG A 187 -7.42 -7.27 33.47
C ARG A 187 -8.27 -7.15 32.23
N THR A 188 -9.16 -6.19 32.17
CA THR A 188 -10.04 -5.96 31.00
C THR A 188 -9.27 -5.54 29.76
N SER A 189 -8.12 -4.85 29.93
CA SER A 189 -7.26 -4.49 28.79
C SER A 189 -6.61 -5.71 28.11
N GLN A 190 -6.46 -6.83 28.84
CA GLN A 190 -5.92 -8.08 28.27
C GLN A 190 -6.89 -8.78 27.32
N GLU A 191 -8.18 -8.47 27.40
CA GLU A 191 -9.21 -8.98 26.50
C GLU A 191 -9.25 -8.19 25.17
N LEU A 192 -8.60 -7.01 25.13
CA LEU A 192 -8.49 -6.20 23.93
C LEU A 192 -7.29 -6.67 23.10
N LYS A 193 -7.55 -7.25 21.94
CA LYS A 193 -6.54 -7.72 21.00
C LYS A 193 -6.50 -6.82 19.79
N VAL A 194 -5.43 -6.02 19.63
CA VAL A 194 -5.22 -5.20 18.45
C VAL A 194 -4.89 -6.09 17.25
N ILE A 195 -5.58 -5.87 16.14
CA ILE A 195 -5.42 -6.61 14.89
C ILE A 195 -4.56 -5.82 13.92
N GLY A 196 -4.81 -4.52 13.84
CA GLY A 196 -4.07 -3.64 12.95
C GLY A 196 -4.48 -2.20 13.07
N LYS A 197 -3.68 -1.35 12.44
CA LYS A 197 -3.89 0.10 12.33
C LYS A 197 -4.51 0.42 10.98
N ILE A 198 -5.52 1.29 10.95
CA ILE A 198 -6.05 1.82 9.70
C ILE A 198 -5.09 2.86 9.14
N VAL A 199 -4.59 2.60 7.94
CA VAL A 199 -3.59 3.43 7.25
C VAL A 199 -4.10 4.04 5.95
N GLY A 200 -5.32 3.71 5.57
CA GLY A 200 -6.01 4.27 4.42
C GLY A 200 -7.47 3.84 4.39
N ALA A 201 -8.29 4.58 3.65
CA ALA A 201 -9.68 4.23 3.40
C ALA A 201 -10.07 4.63 1.98
N VAL A 202 -10.87 3.80 1.33
CA VAL A 202 -11.51 4.09 0.05
C VAL A 202 -12.99 4.26 0.33
N LYS A 203 -13.50 5.47 0.07
CA LYS A 203 -14.89 5.82 0.31
C LYS A 203 -15.81 5.09 -0.64
N ASN A 204 -16.91 4.58 -0.10
CA ASN A 204 -18.02 4.08 -0.88
C ASN A 204 -18.93 5.28 -1.22
N LEU A 205 -18.98 5.63 -2.50
CA LEU A 205 -19.85 6.69 -3.00
C LEU A 205 -21.21 6.07 -3.37
N ASN A 206 -22.11 5.99 -2.41
CA ASN A 206 -23.50 5.59 -2.63
C ASN A 206 -24.39 6.83 -2.73
#